data_0a228c54b560d38f20156b07159705c4
#
_entry.id   0a228c54b560d38f20156b07159705c4
#
_cell.length_a   1.000
_cell.length_b   1.000
_cell.length_c   1.000
_cell.angle_alpha   90.00
_cell.angle_beta   90.00
_cell.angle_gamma   90.00
#
_symmetry.space_group_name_H-M   'P 1'
#
loop_
_entity.id
_entity.type
_entity.pdbx_description
1 polymer ?
#
loop_
_entity_poly.entity_id
_entity_poly.type
_entity_poly.pdbx_seq_one_letter_code
_entity_poly.pdbx_strand_id
1 'polypeptide(L)'
;MTGPKILFYILSTAIVVFSLLSVLDRKILRAAIYLLFVLVAIAGLYYMMNFQFLAAVQLILYAGGIVVLIIFSILLTSQIDSKLDLPRLSHLLLGAIVSVGGIVLSVFTFSQFAFKPSIAPALVVNMRTIGLQLLDTKEQGYSLPFEVISILLLAALVGTIFIARKSRT
;
A
#
# COMPACT_ATOMS: atom_id res chain seq x y z
N MET A 1 -22.49 -16.89 -10.27
CA MET A 1 -22.07 -16.11 -9.08
C MET A 1 -20.85 -16.68 -8.34
N THR A 2 -20.25 -17.78 -8.75
CA THR A 2 -19.11 -18.45 -8.08
C THR A 2 -17.74 -17.84 -8.47
N GLY A 3 -17.58 -17.35 -9.69
CA GLY A 3 -16.30 -16.82 -10.20
C GLY A 3 -15.70 -15.66 -9.39
N PRO A 4 -16.45 -14.56 -9.14
CA PRO A 4 -15.92 -13.43 -8.35
C PRO A 4 -15.55 -13.81 -6.92
N LYS A 5 -16.30 -14.72 -6.29
CA LYS A 5 -15.99 -15.22 -4.94
C LYS A 5 -14.69 -16.01 -4.91
N ILE A 6 -14.48 -16.89 -5.89
CA ILE A 6 -13.25 -17.68 -5.99
C ILE A 6 -12.04 -16.73 -6.18
N LEU A 7 -12.15 -15.76 -7.10
CA LEU A 7 -11.10 -14.78 -7.34
C LEU A 7 -10.79 -13.96 -6.07
N PHE A 8 -11.81 -13.53 -5.32
CA PHE A 8 -11.66 -12.86 -4.04
C PHE A 8 -10.83 -13.67 -3.04
N TYR A 9 -11.18 -14.97 -2.87
CA TYR A 9 -10.45 -15.84 -1.93
C TYR A 9 -9.02 -16.09 -2.39
N ILE A 10 -8.76 -16.23 -3.68
CA ILE A 10 -7.40 -16.39 -4.23
C ILE A 10 -6.57 -15.14 -3.92
N LEU A 11 -7.08 -13.95 -4.25
CA LEU A 11 -6.37 -12.69 -4.01
C LEU A 11 -6.14 -12.44 -2.51
N SER A 12 -7.15 -12.66 -1.69
CA SER A 12 -7.05 -12.49 -0.23
C SER A 12 -6.03 -13.45 0.38
N THR A 13 -6.04 -14.71 -0.04
CA THR A 13 -5.05 -15.71 0.41
C THR A 13 -3.65 -15.33 -0.05
N ALA A 14 -3.49 -14.88 -1.29
CA ALA A 14 -2.21 -14.41 -1.82
C ALA A 14 -1.67 -13.23 -1.01
N ILE A 15 -2.52 -12.24 -0.65
CA ILE A 15 -2.13 -11.11 0.18
C ILE A 15 -1.62 -11.59 1.53
N VAL A 16 -2.35 -12.47 2.22
CA VAL A 16 -1.95 -12.98 3.55
C VAL A 16 -0.63 -13.76 3.45
N VAL A 17 -0.51 -14.68 2.50
CA VAL A 17 0.68 -15.52 2.35
C VAL A 17 1.91 -14.68 2.02
N PHE A 18 1.81 -13.82 0.99
CA PHE A 18 2.97 -13.00 0.59
C PHE A 18 3.31 -11.92 1.61
N SER A 19 2.35 -11.36 2.36
CA SER A 19 2.65 -10.42 3.44
C SER A 19 3.41 -11.09 4.58
N LEU A 20 3.02 -12.31 4.97
CA LEU A 20 3.77 -13.09 5.95
C LEU A 20 5.18 -13.43 5.46
N LEU A 21 5.33 -13.86 4.21
CA LEU A 21 6.63 -14.14 3.61
C LEU A 21 7.50 -12.89 3.54
N SER A 22 6.93 -11.72 3.22
CA SER A 22 7.65 -10.45 3.17
C SER A 22 8.26 -10.06 4.53
N VAL A 23 7.56 -10.36 5.62
CA VAL A 23 8.03 -10.03 6.98
C VAL A 23 8.95 -11.08 7.56
N LEU A 24 8.70 -12.37 7.26
CA LEU A 24 9.46 -13.49 7.82
C LEU A 24 10.79 -13.77 7.09
N ASP A 25 10.89 -13.35 5.82
CA ASP A 25 12.10 -13.61 5.05
C ASP A 25 13.27 -12.74 5.54
N ARG A 26 14.40 -13.37 5.74
CA ARG A 26 15.63 -12.71 6.21
C ARG A 26 16.45 -12.08 5.08
N LYS A 27 16.13 -12.35 3.83
CA LYS A 27 16.78 -11.75 2.67
C LYS A 27 15.98 -10.56 2.19
N ILE A 28 16.56 -9.36 2.28
CA ILE A 28 15.89 -8.08 1.95
C ILE A 28 15.31 -8.09 0.54
N LEU A 29 16.04 -8.61 -0.45
CA LEU A 29 15.57 -8.66 -1.84
C LEU A 29 14.32 -9.54 -1.99
N ARG A 30 14.29 -10.72 -1.36
CA ARG A 30 13.12 -11.60 -1.42
C ARG A 30 11.92 -11.00 -0.70
N ALA A 31 12.14 -10.37 0.45
CA ALA A 31 11.10 -9.66 1.18
C ALA A 31 10.46 -8.56 0.32
N ALA A 32 11.27 -7.78 -0.42
CA ALA A 32 10.78 -6.75 -1.33
C ALA A 32 9.99 -7.32 -2.52
N ILE A 33 10.40 -8.48 -3.06
CA ILE A 33 9.64 -9.16 -4.13
C ILE A 33 8.29 -9.68 -3.60
N TYR A 34 8.24 -10.25 -2.40
CA TYR A 34 6.98 -10.67 -1.78
C TYR A 34 6.05 -9.46 -1.55
N LEU A 35 6.60 -8.33 -1.11
CA LEU A 35 5.83 -7.08 -0.99
C LEU A 35 5.25 -6.64 -2.34
N LEU A 36 6.01 -6.75 -3.43
CA LEU A 36 5.51 -6.46 -4.78
C LEU A 36 4.26 -7.30 -5.10
N PHE A 37 4.30 -8.61 -4.83
CA PHE A 37 3.15 -9.50 -5.07
C PHE A 37 1.94 -9.12 -4.21
N VAL A 38 2.14 -8.69 -2.96
CA VAL A 38 1.07 -8.17 -2.10
C VAL A 38 0.39 -6.97 -2.75
N LEU A 39 1.18 -5.99 -3.22
CA LEU A 39 0.64 -4.77 -3.82
C LEU A 39 -0.12 -5.02 -5.13
N VAL A 40 0.37 -5.95 -5.94
CA VAL A 40 -0.33 -6.39 -7.16
C VAL A 40 -1.66 -7.08 -6.82
N ALA A 41 -1.67 -7.95 -5.81
CA ALA A 41 -2.90 -8.60 -5.36
C ALA A 41 -3.92 -7.61 -4.78
N ILE A 42 -3.47 -6.58 -4.03
CA ILE A 42 -4.32 -5.49 -3.55
C ILE A 42 -4.94 -4.71 -4.72
N ALA A 43 -4.17 -4.43 -5.78
CA ALA A 43 -4.71 -3.79 -6.98
C ALA A 43 -5.80 -4.64 -7.63
N GLY A 44 -5.64 -5.98 -7.63
CA GLY A 44 -6.66 -6.92 -8.08
C GLY A 44 -7.96 -6.82 -7.27
N LEU A 45 -7.86 -6.66 -5.93
CA LEU A 45 -9.04 -6.43 -5.08
C LEU A 45 -9.72 -5.10 -5.39
N TYR A 46 -8.96 -4.01 -5.56
CA TYR A 46 -9.52 -2.73 -5.96
C TYR A 46 -10.28 -2.82 -7.28
N TYR A 47 -9.71 -3.52 -8.26
CA TYR A 47 -10.36 -3.74 -9.54
C TYR A 47 -11.67 -4.53 -9.40
N MET A 48 -11.69 -5.58 -8.58
CA MET A 48 -12.91 -6.35 -8.28
C MET A 48 -14.00 -5.52 -7.61
N MET A 49 -13.62 -4.52 -6.81
CA MET A 49 -14.54 -3.60 -6.14
C MET A 49 -14.98 -2.43 -7.04
N ASN A 50 -14.64 -2.45 -8.34
CA ASN A 50 -14.87 -1.36 -9.30
C ASN A 50 -14.14 -0.05 -8.99
N PHE A 51 -13.13 -0.07 -8.12
CA PHE A 51 -12.25 1.08 -7.87
C PHE A 51 -11.10 1.12 -8.88
N GLN A 52 -11.42 1.31 -10.16
CA GLN A 52 -10.46 1.24 -11.27
C GLN A 52 -9.31 2.25 -11.13
N PHE A 53 -9.61 3.47 -10.66
CA PHE A 53 -8.59 4.50 -10.42
C PHE A 53 -7.60 4.07 -9.33
N LEU A 54 -8.10 3.56 -8.20
CA LEU A 54 -7.24 3.08 -7.12
C LEU A 54 -6.39 1.88 -7.56
N ALA A 55 -6.96 0.97 -8.33
CA ALA A 55 -6.21 -0.16 -8.90
C ALA A 55 -5.06 0.31 -9.80
N ALA A 56 -5.31 1.31 -10.66
CA ALA A 56 -4.28 1.89 -11.52
C ALA A 56 -3.19 2.59 -10.72
N VAL A 57 -3.55 3.42 -9.73
CA VAL A 57 -2.59 4.08 -8.82
C VAL A 57 -1.76 3.06 -8.06
N GLN A 58 -2.39 2.00 -7.54
CA GLN A 58 -1.71 0.93 -6.82
C GLN A 58 -0.65 0.24 -7.68
N LEU A 59 -0.96 -0.06 -8.95
CA LEU A 59 -0.01 -0.69 -9.85
C LEU A 59 1.09 0.28 -10.31
N ILE A 60 0.74 1.49 -10.71
CA ILE A 60 1.69 2.42 -11.30
C ILE A 60 2.62 3.02 -10.26
N LEU A 61 2.06 3.55 -9.15
CA LEU A 61 2.86 4.27 -8.16
C LEU A 61 3.48 3.35 -7.12
N TYR A 62 2.71 2.41 -6.55
CA TYR A 62 3.21 1.57 -5.47
C TYR A 62 3.99 0.36 -6.00
N ALA A 63 3.39 -0.48 -6.82
CA ALA A 63 4.06 -1.66 -7.33
C ALA A 63 5.13 -1.30 -8.39
N GLY A 64 4.79 -0.46 -9.36
CA GLY A 64 5.68 -0.07 -10.46
C GLY A 64 6.70 1.00 -10.10
N GLY A 65 6.33 1.99 -9.29
CA GLY A 65 7.20 3.09 -8.89
C GLY A 65 8.02 2.75 -7.65
N ILE A 66 7.38 2.80 -6.48
CA ILE A 66 8.08 2.78 -5.18
C ILE A 66 8.83 1.46 -4.97
N VAL A 67 8.16 0.31 -5.10
CA VAL A 67 8.78 -0.98 -4.79
C VAL A 67 9.86 -1.35 -5.80
N VAL A 68 9.67 -1.05 -7.08
CA VAL A 68 10.70 -1.27 -8.10
C VAL A 68 11.95 -0.43 -7.82
N LEU A 69 11.79 0.84 -7.41
CA LEU A 69 12.91 1.68 -7.01
C LEU A 69 13.62 1.15 -5.75
N ILE A 70 12.87 0.63 -4.78
CA ILE A 70 13.43 -0.04 -3.58
C ILE A 70 14.23 -1.29 -3.99
N ILE A 71 13.67 -2.15 -4.84
CA ILE A 71 14.36 -3.35 -5.34
C ILE A 71 15.64 -2.96 -6.08
N PHE A 72 15.58 -1.95 -6.94
CA PHE A 72 16.75 -1.46 -7.66
C PHE A 72 17.81 -0.88 -6.72
N SER A 73 17.40 -0.13 -5.70
CA SER A 73 18.29 0.37 -4.66
C SER A 73 19.00 -0.76 -3.89
N ILE A 74 18.25 -1.83 -3.55
CA ILE A 74 18.81 -3.02 -2.88
C ILE A 74 19.83 -3.72 -3.80
N LEU A 75 19.53 -3.84 -5.09
CA LEU A 75 20.43 -4.46 -6.07
C LEU A 75 21.73 -3.67 -6.27
N LEU A 76 21.68 -2.35 -6.17
CA LEU A 76 22.87 -1.49 -6.28
C LEU A 76 23.73 -1.49 -5.00
N THR A 77 23.15 -1.89 -3.87
CA THR A 77 23.85 -1.95 -2.60
C THR A 77 24.49 -3.33 -2.45
N SER A 78 25.78 -3.42 -2.14
CA SER A 78 26.55 -4.67 -2.06
C SER A 78 26.08 -5.68 -0.97
N GLN A 79 24.99 -5.42 -0.30
CA GLN A 79 24.44 -6.22 0.80
C GLN A 79 23.35 -7.21 0.39
N ILE A 80 23.29 -7.62 -0.88
CA ILE A 80 22.25 -8.52 -1.42
C ILE A 80 22.16 -9.86 -0.66
N ASP A 81 23.30 -10.37 -0.19
CA ASP A 81 23.39 -11.66 0.51
C ASP A 81 23.43 -11.55 2.05
N SER A 82 23.39 -10.34 2.61
CA SER A 82 23.35 -10.17 4.05
C SER A 82 22.03 -10.69 4.62
N LYS A 83 22.11 -11.67 5.50
CA LYS A 83 20.95 -12.13 6.26
C LYS A 83 20.75 -11.20 7.45
N LEU A 84 19.54 -10.70 7.60
CA LEU A 84 19.14 -9.93 8.78
C LEU A 84 19.29 -10.80 10.05
N ASP A 85 19.76 -10.19 11.12
CA ASP A 85 19.84 -10.85 12.43
C ASP A 85 18.45 -11.23 12.93
N LEU A 86 18.41 -12.29 13.74
CA LEU A 86 17.16 -12.71 14.37
C LEU A 86 16.70 -11.63 15.36
N PRO A 87 15.42 -11.25 15.35
CA PRO A 87 14.92 -10.31 16.33
C PRO A 87 15.03 -10.88 17.74
N ARG A 88 15.32 -10.03 18.71
CA ARG A 88 15.33 -10.42 20.12
C ARG A 88 13.93 -10.89 20.53
N LEU A 89 13.87 -11.91 21.39
CA LEU A 89 12.61 -12.47 21.90
C LEU A 89 11.65 -11.41 22.45
N SER A 90 12.17 -10.37 23.09
CA SER A 90 11.36 -9.25 23.60
C SER A 90 10.62 -8.49 22.50
N HIS A 91 11.27 -8.24 21.36
CA HIS A 91 10.63 -7.58 20.22
C HIS A 91 9.58 -8.48 19.54
N LEU A 92 9.86 -9.79 19.50
CA LEU A 92 8.91 -10.77 18.94
C LEU A 92 7.64 -10.85 19.81
N LEU A 93 7.78 -10.89 21.14
CA LEU A 93 6.66 -10.90 22.08
C LEU A 93 5.84 -9.61 22.00
N LEU A 94 6.52 -8.45 21.97
CA LEU A 94 5.84 -7.16 21.85
C LEU A 94 5.06 -7.06 20.52
N GLY A 95 5.68 -7.48 19.42
CA GLY A 95 5.04 -7.54 18.11
C GLY A 95 3.82 -8.48 18.09
N ALA A 96 3.92 -9.64 18.73
CA ALA A 96 2.81 -10.58 18.85
C ALA A 96 1.64 -10.00 19.66
N ILE A 97 1.91 -9.35 20.79
CA ILE A 97 0.88 -8.68 21.62
C ILE A 97 0.16 -7.59 20.83
N VAL A 98 0.91 -6.72 20.13
CA VAL A 98 0.32 -5.65 19.31
C VAL A 98 -0.50 -6.22 18.15
N SER A 99 -0.02 -7.27 17.49
CA SER A 99 -0.74 -7.92 16.38
C SER A 99 -2.05 -8.57 16.85
N VAL A 100 -2.00 -9.32 17.96
CA VAL A 100 -3.20 -9.93 18.55
C VAL A 100 -4.19 -8.85 19.00
N GLY A 101 -3.71 -7.78 19.65
CA GLY A 101 -4.53 -6.64 20.03
C GLY A 101 -5.22 -5.99 18.82
N GLY A 102 -4.50 -5.79 17.71
CA GLY A 102 -5.06 -5.26 16.48
C GLY A 102 -6.13 -6.17 15.86
N ILE A 103 -5.90 -7.48 15.85
CA ILE A 103 -6.90 -8.46 15.37
C ILE A 103 -8.15 -8.44 16.23
N VAL A 104 -8.01 -8.47 17.57
CA VAL A 104 -9.14 -8.43 18.50
C VAL A 104 -9.95 -7.15 18.31
N LEU A 105 -9.31 -5.99 18.24
CA LEU A 105 -9.98 -4.72 18.00
C LEU A 105 -10.72 -4.71 16.66
N SER A 106 -10.11 -5.21 15.60
CA SER A 106 -10.74 -5.28 14.28
C SER A 106 -11.98 -6.19 14.32
N VAL A 107 -11.85 -7.40 14.85
CA VAL A 107 -12.97 -8.34 14.96
C VAL A 107 -14.09 -7.76 15.82
N PHE A 108 -13.75 -7.14 16.97
CA PHE A 108 -14.73 -6.50 17.84
C PHE A 108 -15.48 -5.37 17.11
N THR A 109 -14.77 -4.50 16.41
CA THR A 109 -15.38 -3.41 15.65
C THR A 109 -16.32 -3.93 14.57
N PHE A 110 -15.88 -4.92 13.77
CA PHE A 110 -16.71 -5.52 12.72
C PHE A 110 -17.93 -6.27 13.25
N SER A 111 -17.82 -6.92 14.42
CA SER A 111 -18.93 -7.62 15.03
C SER A 111 -20.01 -6.70 15.57
N GLN A 112 -19.64 -5.48 15.96
CA GLN A 112 -20.58 -4.47 16.50
C GLN A 112 -21.16 -3.58 15.39
N PHE A 113 -20.54 -3.54 14.22
CA PHE A 113 -20.97 -2.66 13.15
C PHE A 113 -22.12 -3.26 12.35
N ALA A 114 -23.31 -2.67 12.43
CA ALA A 114 -24.44 -3.04 11.59
C ALA A 114 -24.28 -2.45 10.19
N PHE A 115 -23.89 -3.28 9.23
CA PHE A 115 -23.81 -2.90 7.81
C PHE A 115 -25.23 -2.64 7.28
N LYS A 116 -25.59 -1.37 7.11
CA LYS A 116 -26.83 -1.00 6.43
C LYS A 116 -26.56 -1.00 4.90
N PRO A 117 -27.35 -1.74 4.11
CA PRO A 117 -27.24 -1.65 2.66
C PRO A 117 -27.53 -0.20 2.23
N SER A 118 -26.60 0.41 1.52
CA SER A 118 -26.81 1.75 0.95
C SER A 118 -27.81 1.65 -0.20
N ILE A 119 -28.95 2.33 -0.09
CA ILE A 119 -29.95 2.48 -1.15
C ILE A 119 -29.51 3.52 -2.18
N ALA A 120 -28.46 4.28 -1.90
CA ALA A 120 -27.92 5.27 -2.82
C ALA A 120 -27.34 4.59 -4.09
N PRO A 121 -27.62 5.15 -5.29
CA PRO A 121 -26.99 4.65 -6.50
C PRO A 121 -25.49 4.68 -6.36
N ALA A 122 -24.82 3.59 -6.78
CA ALA A 122 -23.38 3.49 -6.73
C ALA A 122 -22.76 4.68 -7.45
N LEU A 123 -22.03 5.51 -6.72
CA LEU A 123 -21.26 6.61 -7.31
C LEU A 123 -20.27 6.00 -8.31
N VAL A 124 -20.45 6.29 -9.58
CA VAL A 124 -19.48 5.91 -10.61
C VAL A 124 -18.26 6.82 -10.43
N VAL A 125 -17.32 6.36 -9.60
CA VAL A 125 -16.05 7.04 -9.37
C VAL A 125 -15.14 6.77 -10.56
N ASN A 126 -15.12 7.75 -11.48
CA ASN A 126 -14.33 7.70 -12.68
C ASN A 126 -13.16 8.72 -12.55
N MET A 127 -12.09 8.52 -13.30
CA MET A 127 -10.89 9.36 -13.27
C MET A 127 -11.20 10.85 -13.50
N ARG A 128 -12.19 11.14 -14.34
CA ARG A 128 -12.65 12.51 -14.61
C ARG A 128 -13.31 13.15 -13.39
N THR A 129 -14.17 12.42 -12.68
CA THR A 129 -14.85 12.94 -11.48
C THR A 129 -13.87 13.22 -10.36
N ILE A 130 -12.87 12.35 -10.18
CA ILE A 130 -11.77 12.57 -9.20
C ILE A 130 -10.98 13.82 -9.59
N GLY A 131 -10.58 13.96 -10.85
CA GLY A 131 -9.82 15.13 -11.32
C GLY A 131 -10.59 16.44 -11.13
N LEU A 132 -11.89 16.45 -11.43
CA LEU A 132 -12.72 17.62 -11.22
C LEU A 132 -12.85 17.99 -9.73
N GLN A 133 -13.02 17.00 -8.84
CA GLN A 133 -13.10 17.25 -7.41
C GLN A 133 -11.77 17.71 -6.80
N LEU A 134 -10.63 17.24 -7.31
CA LEU A 134 -9.31 17.70 -6.88
C LEU A 134 -9.07 19.19 -7.21
N LEU A 135 -9.69 19.70 -8.27
CA LEU A 135 -9.56 21.09 -8.70
C LEU A 135 -10.72 21.97 -8.24
N ASP A 136 -11.76 21.40 -7.63
CA ASP A 136 -12.93 22.16 -7.19
C ASP A 136 -12.60 22.99 -5.94
N THR A 137 -12.90 24.28 -6.01
CA THR A 137 -12.68 25.26 -4.92
C THR A 137 -13.90 25.46 -4.02
N LYS A 138 -15.02 24.74 -4.27
CA LYS A 138 -16.23 24.81 -3.44
C LYS A 138 -16.03 24.14 -2.09
N GLU A 139 -16.99 24.31 -1.17
CA GLU A 139 -16.93 23.77 0.20
C GLU A 139 -16.64 22.26 0.32
N GLN A 140 -16.97 21.49 -0.71
CA GLN A 140 -16.71 20.04 -0.78
C GLN A 140 -15.54 19.66 -1.71
N GLY A 141 -14.82 20.66 -2.24
CA GLY A 141 -13.69 20.45 -3.13
C GLY A 141 -12.40 20.10 -2.39
N TYR A 142 -11.47 19.46 -3.11
CA TYR A 142 -10.18 19.03 -2.58
C TYR A 142 -9.02 19.87 -3.14
N SER A 143 -9.26 21.11 -3.61
CA SER A 143 -8.22 21.97 -4.17
C SER A 143 -7.12 22.30 -3.17
N LEU A 144 -7.46 22.58 -1.92
CA LEU A 144 -6.47 22.87 -0.88
C LEU A 144 -5.57 21.66 -0.56
N PRO A 145 -6.07 20.45 -0.26
CA PRO A 145 -5.24 19.25 -0.16
C PRO A 145 -4.36 19.00 -1.39
N PHE A 146 -4.88 19.23 -2.61
CA PHE A 146 -4.14 19.06 -3.85
C PHE A 146 -2.96 20.04 -3.95
N GLU A 147 -3.15 21.30 -3.56
CA GLU A 147 -2.08 22.31 -3.52
C GLU A 147 -1.00 21.94 -2.50
N VAL A 148 -1.39 21.52 -1.28
CA VAL A 148 -0.46 21.08 -0.24
C VAL A 148 0.37 19.88 -0.69
N ILE A 149 -0.23 18.89 -1.38
CA ILE A 149 0.50 17.74 -1.93
C ILE A 149 1.48 18.18 -3.01
N SER A 150 1.12 19.16 -3.84
CA SER A 150 2.00 19.71 -4.87
C SER A 150 3.24 20.40 -4.27
N ILE A 151 3.07 21.15 -3.19
CA ILE A 151 4.18 21.75 -2.43
C ILE A 151 5.05 20.66 -1.80
N LEU A 152 4.43 19.61 -1.24
CA LEU A 152 5.15 18.46 -0.67
C LEU A 152 6.00 17.76 -1.73
N LEU A 153 5.45 17.54 -2.92
CA LEU A 153 6.18 16.96 -4.05
C LEU A 153 7.40 17.80 -4.43
N LEU A 154 7.23 19.13 -4.54
CA LEU A 154 8.33 20.04 -4.82
C LEU A 154 9.41 19.97 -3.74
N ALA A 155 9.02 19.99 -2.47
CA ALA A 155 9.94 19.88 -1.33
C ALA A 155 10.70 18.54 -1.34
N ALA A 156 10.01 17.43 -1.66
CA ALA A 156 10.64 16.11 -1.78
C ALA A 156 11.67 16.08 -2.93
N LEU A 157 11.35 16.65 -4.09
CA LEU A 157 12.26 16.73 -5.24
C LEU A 157 13.52 17.56 -4.89
N VAL A 158 13.34 18.73 -4.30
CA VAL A 158 14.48 19.58 -3.88
C VAL A 158 15.33 18.88 -2.82
N GLY A 159 14.66 18.23 -1.83
CA GLY A 159 15.35 17.51 -0.76
C GLY A 159 16.19 16.34 -1.28
N THR A 160 15.66 15.56 -2.21
CA THR A 160 16.40 14.42 -2.81
C THR A 160 17.60 14.88 -3.61
N ILE A 161 17.49 15.98 -4.39
CA ILE A 161 18.60 16.57 -5.13
C ILE A 161 19.68 17.08 -4.19
N PHE A 162 19.29 17.74 -3.09
CA PHE A 162 20.23 18.26 -2.10
C PHE A 162 21.03 17.15 -1.41
N ILE A 163 20.36 16.05 -1.02
CA ILE A 163 21.00 14.88 -0.41
C ILE A 163 21.94 14.20 -1.42
N ALA A 164 21.50 13.99 -2.65
CA ALA A 164 22.30 13.35 -3.69
C ALA A 164 23.58 14.14 -4.04
N ARG A 165 23.51 15.47 -3.95
CA ARG A 165 24.64 16.36 -4.26
C ARG A 165 25.71 16.37 -3.15
N LYS A 166 25.31 16.19 -1.88
CA LYS A 166 26.24 16.23 -0.73
C LYS A 166 27.20 15.04 -0.68
N SER A 167 26.94 13.94 -1.37
CA SER A 167 27.79 12.75 -1.37
C SER A 167 29.03 12.87 -2.30
N ARG A 168 29.26 14.02 -2.93
CA ARG A 168 30.35 14.24 -3.88
C ARG A 168 31.55 15.06 -3.31
N THR A 169 31.53 15.41 -2.04
CA THR A 169 32.64 16.04 -1.30
C THR A 169 33.16 15.10 -0.23
#